data_9f3dce72c9d6d268547afba1465fa2ad
#
_entry.id   9f3dce72c9d6d268547afba1465fa2ad
#
_cell.length_a   1.000
_cell.length_b   1.000
_cell.length_c   1.000
_cell.angle_alpha   90.00
_cell.angle_beta   90.00
_cell.angle_gamma   90.00
#
_symmetry.space_group_name_H-M   'P 1'
#
loop_
_entity.id
_entity.type
_entity.pdbx_description
1 polymer ?
#
loop_
_entity_poly.entity_id
_entity_poly.type
_entity_poly.pdbx_seq_one_letter_code
_entity_poly.pdbx_strand_id
1 'polypeptide(L)'
;MEVAMSRSGFAARFTALVGETPLQYVTNWRMRAAAGMLQHGALGTAEIAHRVGYGSEIAFSKAFKRTLGVAPGAYRRSQRQPRPEAMA
;
A
#
# COMPACT_ATOMS: atom_id res chain seq x y z
N MET A 1 -35.98 -4.32 -2.47
CA MET A 1 -35.41 -5.22 -3.40
C MET A 1 -33.97 -5.52 -3.02
N GLU A 2 -33.66 -6.67 -3.11
CA GLU A 2 -32.37 -7.07 -2.67
C GLU A 2 -31.56 -7.52 -3.88
N VAL A 3 -30.33 -7.24 -3.87
CA VAL A 3 -29.46 -7.59 -4.97
C VAL A 3 -28.43 -8.58 -4.48
N ALA A 4 -28.60 -9.80 -4.86
CA ALA A 4 -27.61 -10.82 -4.51
C ALA A 4 -26.58 -10.83 -5.62
N MET A 5 -25.65 -9.93 -5.52
CA MET A 5 -24.61 -9.84 -6.53
C MET A 5 -23.50 -10.83 -6.20
N SER A 6 -23.10 -11.63 -7.17
CA SER A 6 -22.02 -12.56 -6.98
C SER A 6 -20.70 -11.80 -6.78
N ARG A 7 -19.68 -12.50 -6.29
CA ARG A 7 -18.38 -11.89 -6.15
C ARG A 7 -17.84 -11.35 -7.46
N SER A 8 -17.98 -12.14 -8.53
CA SER A 8 -17.48 -11.66 -9.82
C SER A 8 -18.31 -10.50 -10.35
N GLY A 9 -19.62 -10.50 -10.10
CA GLY A 9 -20.47 -9.39 -10.48
C GLY A 9 -20.10 -8.11 -9.72
N PHE A 10 -19.88 -8.25 -8.42
CA PHE A 10 -19.45 -7.11 -7.63
C PHE A 10 -18.10 -6.57 -8.09
N ALA A 11 -17.14 -7.48 -8.30
CA ALA A 11 -15.80 -7.06 -8.69
C ALA A 11 -15.82 -6.35 -10.05
N ALA A 12 -16.58 -6.86 -11.00
CA ALA A 12 -16.67 -6.24 -12.32
C ALA A 12 -17.29 -4.85 -12.23
N ARG A 13 -18.34 -4.71 -11.45
CA ARG A 13 -18.99 -3.42 -11.28
C ARG A 13 -18.10 -2.43 -10.53
N PHE A 14 -17.42 -2.90 -9.49
CA PHE A 14 -16.49 -2.07 -8.76
C PHE A 14 -15.40 -1.56 -9.68
N THR A 15 -14.82 -2.46 -10.48
CA THR A 15 -13.75 -2.08 -11.39
C THR A 15 -14.23 -1.06 -12.42
N ALA A 16 -15.44 -1.24 -12.93
CA ALA A 16 -15.99 -0.30 -13.91
C ALA A 16 -16.19 1.09 -13.32
N LEU A 17 -16.56 1.16 -12.04
CA LEU A 17 -16.84 2.45 -11.40
C LEU A 17 -15.59 3.11 -10.85
N VAL A 18 -14.66 2.33 -10.33
CA VAL A 18 -13.51 2.86 -9.60
C VAL A 18 -12.24 2.89 -10.45
N GLY A 19 -12.17 2.01 -11.45
CA GLY A 19 -11.01 1.95 -12.33
C GLY A 19 -9.96 0.93 -11.91
N GLU A 20 -10.17 0.25 -10.79
CA GLU A 20 -9.27 -0.82 -10.35
C GLU A 20 -10.09 -1.86 -9.59
N THR A 21 -9.56 -3.08 -9.52
CA THR A 21 -10.25 -4.16 -8.83
C THR A 21 -10.34 -3.87 -7.34
N PRO A 22 -11.31 -4.48 -6.64
CA PRO A 22 -11.38 -4.30 -5.18
C PRO A 22 -10.09 -4.69 -4.48
N LEU A 23 -9.44 -5.76 -4.93
CA LEU A 23 -8.21 -6.19 -4.30
C LEU A 23 -7.10 -5.16 -4.51
N GLN A 24 -6.97 -4.63 -5.72
CA GLN A 24 -5.98 -3.59 -5.99
C GLN A 24 -6.25 -2.34 -5.19
N TYR A 25 -7.51 -1.97 -5.09
CA TYR A 25 -7.91 -0.80 -4.31
C TYR A 25 -7.49 -0.94 -2.85
N VAL A 26 -7.78 -2.10 -2.25
CA VAL A 26 -7.40 -2.34 -0.86
C VAL A 26 -5.88 -2.37 -0.71
N THR A 27 -5.19 -3.02 -1.64
CA THR A 27 -3.73 -3.10 -1.60
C THR A 27 -3.11 -1.72 -1.67
N ASN A 28 -3.58 -0.90 -2.60
CA ASN A 28 -3.05 0.45 -2.73
C ASN A 28 -3.32 1.28 -1.48
N TRP A 29 -4.48 1.11 -0.88
CA TRP A 29 -4.80 1.82 0.35
C TRP A 29 -3.87 1.39 1.49
N ARG A 30 -3.63 0.08 1.61
CA ARG A 30 -2.70 -0.44 2.63
C ARG A 30 -1.29 0.09 2.41
N MET A 31 -0.86 0.17 1.17
CA MET A 31 0.49 0.66 0.88
C MET A 31 0.63 2.14 1.17
N ARG A 32 -0.40 2.93 0.93
CA ARG A 32 -0.38 4.34 1.30
C ARG A 32 -0.30 4.52 2.81
N ALA A 33 -1.05 3.72 3.55
CA ALA A 33 -0.99 3.76 5.01
C ALA A 33 0.41 3.39 5.48
N ALA A 34 1.00 2.34 4.90
CA ALA A 34 2.33 1.91 5.27
C ALA A 34 3.36 2.98 4.95
N ALA A 35 3.23 3.63 3.79
CA ALA A 35 4.15 4.71 3.42
C ALA A 35 4.12 5.84 4.44
N GLY A 36 2.92 6.19 4.92
CA GLY A 36 2.80 7.20 5.97
C GLY A 36 3.51 6.79 7.26
N MET A 37 3.37 5.53 7.64
CA MET A 37 4.04 5.03 8.84
C MET A 37 5.56 5.03 8.68
N LEU A 38 6.03 4.69 7.49
CA LEU A 38 7.47 4.73 7.23
C LEU A 38 8.01 6.15 7.25
N GLN A 39 7.23 7.08 6.75
CA GLN A 39 7.65 8.47 6.60
C GLN A 39 7.62 9.22 7.92
N HIS A 40 6.59 9.02 8.72
CA HIS A 40 6.33 9.84 9.88
C HIS A 40 6.58 9.15 11.22
N GLY A 41 6.81 7.85 11.23
CA GLY A 41 6.94 7.13 12.47
C GLY A 41 8.29 6.47 12.63
N ALA A 42 8.45 5.82 13.78
CA ALA A 42 9.66 5.07 14.09
C ALA A 42 9.43 3.57 14.09
N LEU A 43 8.27 3.12 13.62
CA LEU A 43 7.94 1.70 13.60
C LEU A 43 8.84 0.96 12.62
N GLY A 44 9.23 -0.25 13.00
CA GLY A 44 9.99 -1.11 12.11
C GLY A 44 9.11 -1.69 11.01
N THR A 45 9.74 -2.20 9.98
CA THR A 45 9.02 -2.73 8.83
C THR A 45 8.11 -3.91 9.20
N ALA A 46 8.57 -4.77 10.12
CA ALA A 46 7.77 -5.92 10.54
C ALA A 46 6.49 -5.46 11.24
N GLU A 47 6.59 -4.45 12.08
CA GLU A 47 5.42 -3.94 12.78
C GLU A 47 4.45 -3.27 11.81
N ILE A 48 4.97 -2.52 10.86
CA ILE A 48 4.14 -1.89 9.85
C ILE A 48 3.41 -2.94 9.02
N ALA A 49 4.13 -4.00 8.62
CA ALA A 49 3.52 -5.08 7.87
C ALA A 49 2.32 -5.65 8.62
N HIS A 50 2.50 -5.89 9.91
CA HIS A 50 1.43 -6.43 10.73
C HIS A 50 0.25 -5.45 10.81
N ARG A 51 0.51 -4.18 11.01
CA ARG A 51 -0.55 -3.18 11.15
C ARG A 51 -1.37 -3.00 9.90
N VAL A 52 -0.78 -3.16 8.73
CA VAL A 52 -1.53 -3.02 7.49
C VAL A 52 -2.08 -4.36 6.99
N GLY A 53 -1.98 -5.41 7.80
CA GLY A 53 -2.71 -6.64 7.54
C GLY A 53 -1.94 -7.70 6.78
N TYR A 54 -0.62 -7.62 6.74
CA TYR A 54 0.18 -8.66 6.08
C TYR A 54 0.63 -9.69 7.10
N GLY A 55 0.66 -10.96 6.64
CA GLY A 55 1.05 -12.05 7.51
C GLY A 55 2.55 -12.17 7.73
N SER A 56 3.35 -11.55 6.87
CA SER A 56 4.79 -11.59 7.02
C SER A 56 5.41 -10.33 6.48
N GLU A 57 6.58 -10.00 7.01
CA GLU A 57 7.33 -8.85 6.55
C GLU A 57 7.78 -9.03 5.09
N ILE A 58 8.11 -10.26 4.72
CA ILE A 58 8.55 -10.54 3.35
C ILE A 58 7.43 -10.27 2.36
N ALA A 59 6.23 -10.77 2.65
CA ALA A 59 5.08 -10.54 1.77
C ALA A 59 4.76 -9.06 1.65
N PHE A 60 4.82 -8.35 2.77
CA PHE A 60 4.61 -6.92 2.77
C PHE A 60 5.66 -6.19 1.92
N SER A 61 6.92 -6.52 2.12
CA SER A 61 8.00 -5.85 1.40
C SER A 61 7.88 -6.05 -0.10
N LYS A 62 7.49 -7.24 -0.54
CA LYS A 62 7.28 -7.50 -1.95
C LYS A 62 6.14 -6.67 -2.51
N ALA A 63 5.02 -6.62 -1.79
CA ALA A 63 3.87 -5.83 -2.22
C ALA A 63 4.20 -4.33 -2.25
N PHE A 64 4.93 -3.85 -1.24
CA PHE A 64 5.31 -2.46 -1.18
C PHE A 64 6.20 -2.08 -2.35
N LYS A 65 7.22 -2.90 -2.62
CA LYS A 65 8.13 -2.62 -3.73
C LYS A 65 7.39 -2.64 -5.06
N ARG A 66 6.47 -3.59 -5.24
CA ARG A 66 5.69 -3.67 -6.47
C ARG A 66 4.84 -2.43 -6.67
N THR A 67 4.27 -1.90 -5.60
CA THR A 67 3.34 -0.77 -5.67
C THR A 67 4.07 0.56 -5.69
N LEU A 68 5.07 0.73 -4.85
CA LEU A 68 5.77 2.02 -4.68
C LEU A 68 7.07 2.09 -5.48
N GLY A 69 7.54 0.97 -6.00
CA GLY A 69 8.75 0.96 -6.81
C GLY A 69 10.04 0.79 -6.04
N VAL A 70 10.02 0.91 -4.73
CA VAL A 70 11.20 0.75 -3.89
C VAL A 70 10.84 -0.02 -2.63
N ALA A 71 11.83 -0.66 -2.03
CA ALA A 71 11.64 -1.41 -0.80
C ALA A 71 11.32 -0.45 0.36
N PRO A 72 10.63 -0.95 1.41
CA PRO A 72 10.24 -0.07 2.53
C PRO A 72 11.42 0.64 3.18
N GLY A 73 12.54 -0.05 3.39
CA GLY A 73 13.71 0.59 4.00
C GLY A 73 14.29 1.69 3.14
N ALA A 74 14.36 1.44 1.83
CA ALA A 74 14.84 2.45 0.91
C ALA A 74 13.89 3.64 0.86
N TYR A 75 12.60 3.37 0.90
CA TYR A 75 11.61 4.45 0.92
C TYR A 75 11.78 5.33 2.16
N ARG A 76 11.95 4.71 3.33
CA ARG A 76 12.15 5.48 4.57
C ARG A 76 13.40 6.34 4.48
N ARG A 77 14.49 5.79 3.97
CA ARG A 77 15.71 6.57 3.84
C ARG A 77 15.55 7.75 2.90
N SER A 78 14.86 7.55 1.78
CA SER A 78 14.66 8.62 0.82
C SER A 78 13.78 9.74 1.38
N GLN A 79 12.85 9.41 2.27
CA GLN A 79 11.98 10.40 2.86
C GLN A 79 12.68 11.20 3.95
N ARG A 80 13.74 10.66 4.54
CA ARG A 80 14.48 11.36 5.59
C ARG A 80 15.58 12.24 5.06
N GLN A 81 16.04 11.98 3.85
CA GLN A 81 17.13 12.76 3.26
C GLN A 81 16.56 13.92 2.47
N PRO A 82 17.17 15.11 2.60
CA PRO A 82 16.76 16.24 1.79
C PRO A 82 16.96 15.90 0.32
N ARG A 83 16.02 16.29 -0.51
CA ARG A 83 16.16 16.12 -1.94
C ARG A 83 17.05 17.22 -2.50
N PRO A 84 17.84 16.91 -3.52
CA PRO A 84 18.69 17.95 -4.10
C PRO A 84 17.92 19.19 -4.54
N GLU A 85 16.75 19.00 -5.13
CA GLU A 85 15.97 20.15 -5.60
C GLU A 85 15.40 20.95 -4.43
N ALA A 86 15.28 20.38 -3.23
CA ALA A 86 14.79 21.10 -2.09
C ALA A 86 15.88 22.01 -1.50
N MET A 87 17.11 21.78 -1.90
CA MET A 87 18.24 22.56 -1.41
C MET A 87 18.65 23.67 -2.35
N ALA A 88 18.01 23.72 -3.48
CA ALA A 88 18.36 24.72 -4.50
C ALA A 88 17.80 26.09 -4.19
#